data_7434a54016401e14f66785645da5e489
#
_entry.id   7434a54016401e14f66785645da5e489
#
_cell.length_a   1.000
_cell.length_b   1.000
_cell.length_c   1.000
_cell.angle_alpha   90.00
_cell.angle_beta   90.00
_cell.angle_gamma   90.00
#
_symmetry.space_group_name_H-M   'P 1'
#
loop_
_entity.id
_entity.type
_entity.pdbx_description
1 polymer ?
#
loop_
_entity_poly.entity_id
_entity_poly.type
_entity_poly.pdbx_seq_one_letter_code
_entity_poly.pdbx_strand_id
1 'polypeptide(L)'
;ARGGQVLADITKDRKVKTIAVTHTNNDYGKGLADVYVAAVKAHGIKVTAVTAHEEGKADYGAEVATLAAAGGDALAVLGYLDQAGGMIIQGSLDAGSFDVFVLSDGMIGDSLTDRFGKDLNKSFGSLPGSTGKGSGKFADVAKASGIDSSGPYTGESYDAAALITLAMQAGGKADRATVQKNVMSVANAPGTKIYPGELKKGLDLLAKGKKVD
;
A
#
# COMPACT_ATOMS: atom_id res chain seq x y z
N ALA A 1 3.56 5.12 7.25
CA ALA A 1 4.95 5.25 7.74
C ALA A 1 5.78 3.99 7.45
N ARG A 2 5.35 2.79 7.89
CA ARG A 2 6.13 1.56 7.71
C ARG A 2 6.39 1.21 6.24
N GLY A 3 5.43 1.40 5.34
CA GLY A 3 5.57 1.11 3.91
C GLY A 3 6.70 1.87 3.24
N GLY A 4 6.85 3.17 3.54
CA GLY A 4 7.95 3.99 3.02
C GLY A 4 9.33 3.52 3.48
N GLN A 5 9.46 3.08 4.74
CA GLN A 5 10.70 2.52 5.27
C GLN A 5 11.05 1.19 4.56
N VAL A 6 10.10 0.27 4.47
CA VAL A 6 10.31 -1.03 3.79
C VAL A 6 10.71 -0.83 2.34
N LEU A 7 10.02 0.08 1.62
CA LEU A 7 10.35 0.38 0.23
C LEU A 7 11.77 0.96 0.09
N ALA A 8 12.21 1.80 1.03
CA ALA A 8 13.57 2.34 1.05
C ALA A 8 14.62 1.25 1.33
N ASP A 9 14.33 0.31 2.22
CA ASP A 9 15.20 -0.83 2.51
C ASP A 9 15.39 -1.70 1.26
N ILE A 10 14.29 -1.99 0.52
CA ILE A 10 14.35 -2.72 -0.75
C ILE A 10 15.16 -1.92 -1.80
N THR A 11 14.96 -0.60 -1.88
CA THR A 11 15.70 0.28 -2.79
C THR A 11 17.22 0.19 -2.56
N LYS A 12 17.63 0.17 -1.30
CA LYS A 12 19.04 -0.03 -0.90
C LYS A 12 19.55 -1.41 -1.31
N ASP A 13 18.77 -2.47 -1.05
CA ASP A 13 19.15 -3.85 -1.37
C ASP A 13 19.30 -4.07 -2.88
N ARG A 14 18.52 -3.34 -3.69
CA ARG A 14 18.63 -3.29 -5.15
C ARG A 14 19.80 -2.43 -5.66
N LYS A 15 20.60 -1.85 -4.74
CA LYS A 15 21.83 -1.08 -5.04
C LYS A 15 21.60 0.19 -5.85
N VAL A 16 20.41 0.78 -5.80
CA VAL A 16 20.12 2.10 -6.36
C VAL A 16 20.98 3.14 -5.65
N LYS A 17 21.63 4.03 -6.39
CA LYS A 17 22.53 5.08 -5.86
C LYS A 17 21.89 6.45 -5.93
N THR A 18 21.13 6.71 -6.98
CA THR A 18 20.47 7.99 -7.24
C THR A 18 19.01 7.75 -7.62
N ILE A 19 18.10 8.55 -7.09
CA ILE A 19 16.67 8.35 -7.30
C ILE A 19 15.92 9.68 -7.43
N ALA A 20 15.08 9.78 -8.47
CA ALA A 20 14.04 10.78 -8.55
C ALA A 20 12.77 10.23 -7.89
N VAL A 21 11.98 11.09 -7.29
CA VAL A 21 10.74 10.71 -6.60
C VAL A 21 9.61 11.58 -7.11
N THR A 22 8.50 10.97 -7.49
CA THR A 22 7.23 11.67 -7.72
C THR A 22 6.14 11.04 -6.86
N HIS A 23 5.21 11.86 -6.38
CA HIS A 23 4.10 11.38 -5.57
C HIS A 23 2.80 12.09 -5.90
N THR A 24 1.67 11.40 -5.75
CA THR A 24 0.36 12.04 -5.86
C THR A 24 0.20 13.14 -4.81
N ASN A 25 -0.41 14.27 -5.19
CA ASN A 25 -0.60 15.44 -4.34
C ASN A 25 -1.80 15.29 -3.41
N ASN A 26 -1.72 14.30 -2.52
CA ASN A 26 -2.68 14.07 -1.44
C ASN A 26 -1.97 13.59 -0.17
N ASP A 27 -2.69 13.38 0.93
CA ASP A 27 -2.13 12.97 2.21
C ASP A 27 -1.42 11.61 2.14
N TYR A 28 -1.92 10.68 1.32
CA TYR A 28 -1.28 9.38 1.10
C TYR A 28 0.09 9.55 0.43
N GLY A 29 0.13 10.16 -0.75
CA GLY A 29 1.37 10.30 -1.53
C GLY A 29 2.40 11.13 -0.80
N LYS A 30 2.01 12.28 -0.23
CA LYS A 30 2.90 13.15 0.53
C LYS A 30 3.46 12.44 1.76
N GLY A 31 2.60 11.84 2.58
CA GLY A 31 3.03 11.14 3.80
C GLY A 31 3.95 9.96 3.51
N LEU A 32 3.71 9.23 2.40
CA LEU A 32 4.57 8.15 1.96
C LEU A 32 5.92 8.68 1.45
N ALA A 33 5.90 9.74 0.64
CA ALA A 33 7.11 10.37 0.10
C ALA A 33 8.01 10.93 1.21
N ASP A 34 7.46 11.60 2.21
CA ASP A 34 8.22 12.15 3.34
C ASP A 34 9.02 11.04 4.06
N VAL A 35 8.37 9.91 4.36
CA VAL A 35 9.01 8.76 5.02
C VAL A 35 10.04 8.10 4.10
N TYR A 36 9.67 7.84 2.84
CA TYR A 36 10.55 7.20 1.87
C TYR A 36 11.81 8.00 1.61
N VAL A 37 11.67 9.31 1.32
CA VAL A 37 12.80 10.23 1.05
C VAL A 37 13.73 10.32 2.25
N ALA A 38 13.20 10.41 3.48
CA ALA A 38 14.04 10.41 4.68
C ALA A 38 14.83 9.11 4.83
N ALA A 39 14.18 7.97 4.57
CA ALA A 39 14.79 6.65 4.71
C ALA A 39 15.85 6.37 3.63
N VAL A 40 15.60 6.68 2.35
CA VAL A 40 16.62 6.49 1.29
C VAL A 40 17.85 7.40 1.51
N LYS A 41 17.64 8.64 2.00
CA LYS A 41 18.76 9.52 2.39
C LYS A 41 19.56 8.93 3.54
N ALA A 42 18.91 8.36 4.54
CA ALA A 42 19.59 7.68 5.67
C ALA A 42 20.39 6.46 5.21
N HIS A 43 19.99 5.82 4.11
CA HIS A 43 20.74 4.76 3.44
C HIS A 43 21.87 5.26 2.53
N GLY A 44 22.10 6.56 2.43
CA GLY A 44 23.14 7.16 1.60
C GLY A 44 22.76 7.23 0.10
N ILE A 45 21.49 7.06 -0.25
CA ILE A 45 20.99 7.18 -1.62
C ILE A 45 20.73 8.67 -1.90
N LYS A 46 21.27 9.17 -3.01
CA LYS A 46 21.08 10.56 -3.41
C LYS A 46 19.70 10.74 -4.03
N VAL A 47 18.86 11.59 -3.47
CA VAL A 47 17.58 12.00 -4.05
C VAL A 47 17.84 13.17 -4.99
N THR A 48 17.53 12.99 -6.28
CA THR A 48 17.80 13.97 -7.35
C THR A 48 16.67 14.98 -7.48
N ALA A 49 15.43 14.54 -7.29
CA ALA A 49 14.23 15.39 -7.27
C ALA A 49 13.15 14.77 -6.37
N VAL A 50 12.26 15.63 -5.85
CA VAL A 50 10.99 15.23 -5.24
C VAL A 50 9.93 16.15 -5.81
N THR A 51 8.96 15.60 -6.54
CA THR A 51 7.89 16.37 -7.20
C THR A 51 6.53 15.80 -6.84
N ALA A 52 5.54 16.66 -6.68
CA ALA A 52 4.15 16.24 -6.60
C ALA A 52 3.52 16.25 -8.00
N HIS A 53 2.59 15.33 -8.24
CA HIS A 53 1.74 15.33 -9.42
C HIS A 53 0.27 15.32 -9.02
N GLU A 54 -0.54 16.05 -9.80
CA GLU A 54 -1.99 16.05 -9.64
C GLU A 54 -2.59 14.86 -10.38
N GLU A 55 -3.70 14.33 -9.88
CA GLU A 55 -4.47 13.33 -10.59
C GLU A 55 -5.41 13.95 -11.62
N GLY A 56 -5.81 13.17 -12.62
CA GLY A 56 -6.85 13.56 -13.57
C GLY A 56 -6.43 14.54 -14.66
N LYS A 57 -5.14 14.79 -14.86
CA LYS A 57 -4.66 15.56 -16.00
C LYS A 57 -4.77 14.76 -17.30
N ALA A 58 -4.89 15.48 -18.42
CA ALA A 58 -4.91 14.88 -19.76
C ALA A 58 -3.52 14.36 -20.18
N ASP A 59 -2.43 14.97 -19.66
CA ASP A 59 -1.06 14.58 -19.94
C ASP A 59 -0.13 14.95 -18.78
N TYR A 60 1.05 14.30 -18.72
CA TYR A 60 2.08 14.48 -17.70
C TYR A 60 3.46 14.77 -18.30
N GLY A 61 3.53 15.28 -19.53
CA GLY A 61 4.78 15.57 -20.21
C GLY A 61 5.69 16.54 -19.45
N ALA A 62 5.13 17.53 -18.78
CA ALA A 62 5.90 18.48 -17.98
C ALA A 62 6.53 17.84 -16.74
N GLU A 63 5.79 16.98 -16.05
CA GLU A 63 6.27 16.19 -14.91
C GLU A 63 7.39 15.24 -15.34
N VAL A 64 7.17 14.49 -16.43
CA VAL A 64 8.16 13.59 -17.01
C VAL A 64 9.44 14.34 -17.41
N ALA A 65 9.31 15.48 -18.08
CA ALA A 65 10.46 16.30 -18.46
C ALA A 65 11.27 16.79 -17.25
N THR A 66 10.56 17.22 -16.18
CA THR A 66 11.21 17.65 -14.93
C THR A 66 11.97 16.50 -14.26
N LEU A 67 11.38 15.32 -14.20
CA LEU A 67 12.00 14.12 -13.63
C LEU A 67 13.18 13.65 -14.48
N ALA A 68 13.05 13.66 -15.81
CA ALA A 68 14.11 13.32 -16.75
C ALA A 68 15.32 14.27 -16.61
N ALA A 69 15.07 15.57 -16.48
CA ALA A 69 16.15 16.55 -16.26
C ALA A 69 16.88 16.34 -14.93
N ALA A 70 16.20 15.90 -13.89
CA ALA A 70 16.81 15.56 -12.61
C ALA A 70 17.64 14.28 -12.67
N GLY A 71 17.24 13.32 -13.51
CA GLY A 71 17.90 12.03 -13.71
C GLY A 71 17.91 11.15 -12.45
N GLY A 72 18.55 10.00 -12.58
CA GLY A 72 18.71 9.03 -11.49
C GLY A 72 18.79 7.60 -12.04
N ASP A 73 19.26 6.68 -11.21
CA ASP A 73 19.26 5.24 -11.53
C ASP A 73 17.86 4.65 -11.55
N ALA A 74 16.92 5.29 -10.85
CA ALA A 74 15.52 4.87 -10.74
C ALA A 74 14.58 6.06 -10.52
N LEU A 75 13.30 5.85 -10.84
CA LEU A 75 12.20 6.75 -10.52
C LEU A 75 11.25 6.07 -9.51
N ALA A 76 11.09 6.65 -8.34
CA ALA A 76 10.04 6.25 -7.41
C ALA A 76 8.72 6.92 -7.80
N VAL A 77 7.68 6.11 -8.02
CA VAL A 77 6.32 6.56 -8.31
C VAL A 77 5.41 6.16 -7.17
N LEU A 78 5.05 7.14 -6.35
CA LEU A 78 4.25 6.96 -5.13
C LEU A 78 2.84 7.51 -5.37
N GLY A 79 1.99 6.72 -6.00
CA GLY A 79 0.67 7.15 -6.46
C GLY A 79 -0.24 5.99 -6.82
N TYR A 80 -1.02 6.17 -7.87
CA TYR A 80 -2.02 5.21 -8.33
C TYR A 80 -1.78 4.82 -9.80
N LEU A 81 -1.77 3.51 -10.06
CA LEU A 81 -1.47 2.94 -11.37
C LEU A 81 -2.45 3.39 -12.46
N ASP A 82 -3.75 3.34 -12.18
CA ASP A 82 -4.81 3.63 -13.15
C ASP A 82 -5.11 5.13 -13.28
N GLN A 83 -4.26 5.96 -12.68
CA GLN A 83 -4.32 7.43 -12.73
C GLN A 83 -2.98 7.99 -13.24
N ALA A 84 -2.50 9.08 -12.65
CA ALA A 84 -1.26 9.74 -13.04
C ALA A 84 -0.03 8.84 -13.05
N GLY A 85 0.08 7.93 -12.08
CA GLY A 85 1.27 7.09 -11.92
C GLY A 85 1.58 6.25 -13.14
N GLY A 86 0.57 5.60 -13.74
CA GLY A 86 0.76 4.82 -14.96
C GLY A 86 1.12 5.68 -16.18
N MET A 87 0.57 6.88 -16.28
CA MET A 87 0.92 7.82 -17.37
C MET A 87 2.35 8.35 -17.25
N ILE A 88 2.82 8.60 -16.02
CA ILE A 88 4.20 9.02 -15.75
C ILE A 88 5.19 7.90 -16.08
N ILE A 89 4.88 6.64 -15.73
CA ILE A 89 5.71 5.48 -16.14
C ILE A 89 5.78 5.42 -17.66
N GLN A 90 4.64 5.43 -18.36
CA GLN A 90 4.59 5.39 -19.81
C GLN A 90 5.41 6.51 -20.44
N GLY A 91 5.18 7.75 -20.03
CA GLY A 91 5.93 8.89 -20.55
C GLY A 91 7.45 8.80 -20.29
N SER A 92 7.84 8.24 -19.15
CA SER A 92 9.26 8.03 -18.81
C SER A 92 9.90 6.96 -19.67
N LEU A 93 9.18 5.88 -19.97
CA LEU A 93 9.63 4.82 -20.90
C LEU A 93 9.73 5.35 -22.34
N ASP A 94 8.71 6.08 -22.80
CA ASP A 94 8.67 6.66 -24.16
C ASP A 94 9.81 7.68 -24.38
N ALA A 95 10.13 8.44 -23.34
CA ALA A 95 11.26 9.39 -23.35
C ALA A 95 12.63 8.71 -23.14
N GLY A 96 12.68 7.42 -22.81
CA GLY A 96 13.91 6.71 -22.46
C GLY A 96 14.64 7.30 -21.24
N SER A 97 13.92 7.97 -20.34
CA SER A 97 14.52 8.68 -19.20
C SER A 97 14.75 7.79 -17.98
N PHE A 98 13.91 6.79 -17.78
CA PHE A 98 14.02 5.79 -16.71
C PHE A 98 13.59 4.43 -17.23
N ASP A 99 14.28 3.37 -16.76
CA ASP A 99 13.95 1.95 -17.00
C ASP A 99 13.85 1.13 -15.73
N VAL A 100 14.02 1.77 -14.57
CA VAL A 100 13.85 1.19 -13.24
C VAL A 100 12.86 2.03 -12.44
N PHE A 101 11.75 1.43 -12.04
CA PHE A 101 10.73 2.09 -11.25
C PHE A 101 10.61 1.45 -9.88
N VAL A 102 10.49 2.32 -8.85
CA VAL A 102 10.21 1.92 -7.47
C VAL A 102 8.76 2.26 -7.19
N LEU A 103 7.94 1.23 -6.96
CA LEU A 103 6.49 1.34 -6.98
C LEU A 103 5.90 1.21 -5.57
N SER A 104 5.07 2.18 -5.20
CA SER A 104 4.25 2.07 -4.01
C SER A 104 3.11 1.07 -4.19
N ASP A 105 2.46 0.73 -3.11
CA ASP A 105 1.34 -0.19 -3.07
C ASP A 105 0.18 0.18 -4.01
N GLY A 106 -0.15 1.47 -4.14
CA GLY A 106 -1.17 1.95 -5.08
C GLY A 106 -0.78 1.83 -6.56
N MET A 107 0.48 1.51 -6.85
CA MET A 107 0.98 1.28 -8.21
C MET A 107 0.95 -0.19 -8.62
N ILE A 108 0.64 -1.11 -7.71
CA ILE A 108 0.70 -2.55 -7.95
C ILE A 108 -0.71 -3.11 -8.09
N GLY A 109 -0.98 -3.73 -9.22
CA GLY A 109 -2.24 -4.37 -9.57
C GLY A 109 -2.11 -5.16 -10.87
N ASP A 110 -3.14 -5.90 -11.26
CA ASP A 110 -3.12 -6.78 -12.44
C ASP A 110 -2.84 -6.00 -13.72
N SER A 111 -3.40 -4.79 -13.84
CA SER A 111 -3.18 -3.90 -14.98
C SER A 111 -1.72 -3.45 -15.18
N LEU A 112 -0.87 -3.53 -14.14
CA LEU A 112 0.54 -3.17 -14.25
C LEU A 112 1.29 -4.06 -15.26
N THR A 113 1.12 -5.36 -15.13
CA THR A 113 1.76 -6.35 -16.03
C THR A 113 1.16 -6.30 -17.41
N ASP A 114 -0.15 -6.12 -17.53
CA ASP A 114 -0.85 -6.03 -18.81
C ASP A 114 -0.41 -4.80 -19.63
N ARG A 115 -0.16 -3.67 -18.96
CA ARG A 115 0.21 -2.40 -19.60
C ARG A 115 1.69 -2.34 -19.99
N PHE A 116 2.58 -2.79 -19.13
CA PHE A 116 4.00 -2.53 -19.26
C PHE A 116 4.85 -3.79 -19.51
N GLY A 117 4.34 -4.96 -19.14
CA GLY A 117 4.96 -6.24 -19.43
C GLY A 117 6.46 -6.26 -19.08
N LYS A 118 7.30 -6.51 -20.08
CA LYS A 118 8.76 -6.67 -19.93
C LYS A 118 9.49 -5.37 -19.59
N ASP A 119 8.90 -4.21 -19.86
CA ASP A 119 9.53 -2.91 -19.62
C ASP A 119 9.75 -2.64 -18.12
N LEU A 120 9.02 -3.36 -17.26
CA LEU A 120 9.20 -3.29 -15.81
C LEU A 120 10.02 -4.43 -15.19
N ASN A 121 10.72 -5.24 -15.98
CA ASN A 121 11.48 -6.38 -15.46
C ASN A 121 12.57 -6.01 -14.42
N LYS A 122 13.05 -4.78 -14.44
CA LYS A 122 14.02 -4.26 -13.46
C LYS A 122 13.37 -3.54 -12.30
N SER A 123 12.08 -3.27 -12.41
CA SER A 123 11.31 -2.51 -11.42
C SER A 123 10.91 -3.36 -10.24
N PHE A 124 10.58 -2.73 -9.13
CA PHE A 124 10.18 -3.40 -7.90
C PHE A 124 9.28 -2.50 -7.07
N GLY A 125 8.57 -3.11 -6.14
CA GLY A 125 7.68 -2.38 -5.23
C GLY A 125 7.36 -3.20 -4.00
N SER A 126 6.45 -2.69 -3.18
CA SER A 126 5.97 -3.39 -1.99
C SER A 126 4.47 -3.24 -1.83
N LEU A 127 3.85 -4.31 -1.38
CA LEU A 127 2.45 -4.36 -0.98
C LEU A 127 2.33 -4.67 0.51
N PRO A 128 1.33 -4.16 1.20
CA PRO A 128 0.92 -4.71 2.47
C PRO A 128 0.55 -6.19 2.30
N GLY A 129 0.78 -6.98 3.32
CA GLY A 129 0.39 -8.39 3.29
C GLY A 129 0.53 -9.01 4.67
N SER A 130 -0.21 -10.08 4.89
CA SER A 130 -0.16 -10.88 6.11
C SER A 130 0.53 -12.21 5.85
N THR A 131 1.54 -12.52 6.66
CA THR A 131 2.28 -13.81 6.62
C THR A 131 1.97 -14.70 7.81
N GLY A 132 1.03 -14.31 8.66
CA GLY A 132 0.67 -15.03 9.90
C GLY A 132 -0.27 -16.21 9.66
N LYS A 133 -0.60 -16.93 10.74
CA LYS A 133 -1.57 -18.05 10.72
C LYS A 133 -2.95 -17.66 10.17
N GLY A 134 -3.29 -16.37 10.19
CA GLY A 134 -4.54 -15.83 9.66
C GLY A 134 -4.64 -15.89 8.14
N SER A 135 -3.53 -15.74 7.41
CA SER A 135 -3.55 -15.66 5.95
C SER A 135 -4.06 -16.96 5.29
N GLY A 136 -3.62 -18.13 5.78
CA GLY A 136 -4.14 -19.41 5.29
C GLY A 136 -5.63 -19.58 5.56
N LYS A 137 -6.09 -19.23 6.78
CA LYS A 137 -7.52 -19.28 7.11
C LYS A 137 -8.35 -18.31 6.28
N PHE A 138 -7.80 -17.12 5.98
CA PHE A 138 -8.46 -16.18 5.09
C PHE A 138 -8.63 -16.76 3.67
N ALA A 139 -7.59 -17.40 3.13
CA ALA A 139 -7.67 -18.04 1.82
C ALA A 139 -8.78 -19.10 1.75
N ASP A 140 -8.96 -19.90 2.82
CA ASP A 140 -10.04 -20.89 2.90
C ASP A 140 -11.44 -20.23 2.92
N VAL A 141 -11.60 -19.15 3.69
CA VAL A 141 -12.87 -18.38 3.77
C VAL A 141 -13.19 -17.73 2.43
N ALA A 142 -12.22 -17.09 1.80
CA ALA A 142 -12.36 -16.44 0.51
C ALA A 142 -12.76 -17.45 -0.57
N LYS A 143 -12.06 -18.59 -0.64
CA LYS A 143 -12.37 -19.68 -1.57
C LYS A 143 -13.78 -20.23 -1.38
N ALA A 144 -14.19 -20.44 -0.13
CA ALA A 144 -15.56 -20.89 0.17
C ALA A 144 -16.64 -19.88 -0.26
N SER A 145 -16.28 -18.60 -0.37
CA SER A 145 -17.15 -17.50 -0.80
C SER A 145 -17.00 -17.14 -2.29
N GLY A 146 -16.19 -17.88 -3.05
CA GLY A 146 -15.94 -17.61 -4.47
C GLY A 146 -15.11 -16.35 -4.72
N ILE A 147 -14.32 -15.90 -3.73
CA ILE A 147 -13.50 -14.70 -3.80
C ILE A 147 -12.04 -15.11 -4.01
N ASP A 148 -11.35 -14.46 -4.94
CA ASP A 148 -9.89 -14.58 -5.09
C ASP A 148 -9.19 -13.87 -3.93
N SER A 149 -8.45 -14.64 -3.13
CA SER A 149 -7.69 -14.13 -1.99
C SER A 149 -6.32 -13.56 -2.35
N SER A 150 -5.88 -13.70 -3.61
CA SER A 150 -4.56 -13.25 -4.05
C SER A 150 -4.50 -11.76 -4.43
N GLY A 151 -5.66 -11.14 -4.64
CA GLY A 151 -5.74 -9.73 -4.98
C GLY A 151 -5.22 -8.80 -3.87
N PRO A 152 -4.67 -7.64 -4.23
CA PRO A 152 -4.21 -6.63 -3.27
C PRO A 152 -5.33 -6.26 -2.29
N TYR A 153 -4.99 -6.12 -1.02
CA TYR A 153 -5.88 -5.68 0.07
C TYR A 153 -7.12 -6.55 0.36
N THR A 154 -7.26 -7.72 -0.22
CA THR A 154 -8.42 -8.60 0.03
C THR A 154 -8.47 -9.04 1.50
N GLY A 155 -7.34 -9.45 2.07
CA GLY A 155 -7.23 -9.80 3.49
C GLY A 155 -7.46 -8.61 4.41
N GLU A 156 -6.86 -7.49 4.12
CA GLU A 156 -6.98 -6.24 4.87
C GLU A 156 -8.43 -5.71 4.86
N SER A 157 -9.13 -5.84 3.73
CA SER A 157 -10.54 -5.46 3.62
C SER A 157 -11.43 -6.34 4.48
N TYR A 158 -11.16 -7.66 4.51
CA TYR A 158 -11.85 -8.59 5.40
C TYR A 158 -11.61 -8.23 6.87
N ASP A 159 -10.36 -7.98 7.25
CA ASP A 159 -10.00 -7.61 8.62
C ASP A 159 -10.64 -6.28 9.03
N ALA A 160 -10.67 -5.28 8.13
CA ALA A 160 -11.34 -4.01 8.39
C ALA A 160 -12.84 -4.18 8.67
N ALA A 161 -13.53 -4.99 7.88
CA ALA A 161 -14.94 -5.29 8.09
C ALA A 161 -15.18 -6.05 9.41
N ALA A 162 -14.32 -7.01 9.73
CA ALA A 162 -14.38 -7.75 10.99
C ALA A 162 -14.16 -6.83 12.19
N LEU A 163 -13.15 -5.96 12.17
CA LEU A 163 -12.86 -5.00 13.23
C LEU A 163 -14.00 -4.02 13.47
N ILE A 164 -14.60 -3.49 12.41
CA ILE A 164 -15.78 -2.60 12.51
C ILE A 164 -16.94 -3.34 13.20
N THR A 165 -17.20 -4.57 12.78
CA THR A 165 -18.29 -5.39 13.32
C THR A 165 -18.07 -5.73 14.80
N LEU A 166 -16.85 -6.13 15.16
CA LEU A 166 -16.47 -6.41 16.55
C LEU A 166 -16.53 -5.16 17.42
N ALA A 167 -16.11 -4.00 16.91
CA ALA A 167 -16.17 -2.73 17.62
C ALA A 167 -17.62 -2.28 17.90
N MET A 168 -18.53 -2.47 16.93
CA MET A 168 -19.96 -2.24 17.13
C MET A 168 -20.54 -3.16 18.21
N GLN A 169 -20.20 -4.44 18.20
CA GLN A 169 -20.63 -5.40 19.21
C GLN A 169 -20.10 -5.03 20.60
N ALA A 170 -18.82 -4.66 20.70
CA ALA A 170 -18.20 -4.25 21.97
C ALA A 170 -18.88 -3.03 22.59
N GLY A 171 -19.33 -2.09 21.79
CA GLY A 171 -20.01 -0.88 22.25
C GLY A 171 -21.54 -0.94 22.27
N GLY A 172 -22.13 -2.03 21.76
CA GLY A 172 -23.59 -2.26 21.76
C GLY A 172 -24.38 -1.37 20.78
N LYS A 173 -23.73 -0.66 19.85
CA LYS A 173 -24.37 0.26 18.88
C LYS A 173 -23.65 0.22 17.54
N ALA A 174 -24.43 0.34 16.44
CA ALA A 174 -23.93 0.39 15.07
C ALA A 174 -23.81 1.85 14.60
N ASP A 175 -22.90 2.62 15.19
CA ASP A 175 -22.62 3.99 14.82
C ASP A 175 -21.11 4.32 14.81
N ARG A 176 -20.73 5.44 14.16
CA ARG A 176 -19.33 5.86 13.99
C ARG A 176 -18.62 6.10 15.33
N ALA A 177 -19.30 6.72 16.30
CA ALA A 177 -18.70 7.03 17.58
C ALA A 177 -18.37 5.76 18.36
N THR A 178 -19.25 4.76 18.30
CA THR A 178 -19.03 3.43 18.88
C THR A 178 -17.84 2.72 18.25
N VAL A 179 -17.72 2.72 16.92
CA VAL A 179 -16.57 2.14 16.23
C VAL A 179 -15.29 2.85 16.63
N GLN A 180 -15.25 4.18 16.54
CA GLN A 180 -14.07 4.97 16.91
C GLN A 180 -13.60 4.69 18.34
N LYS A 181 -14.52 4.56 19.28
CA LYS A 181 -14.21 4.31 20.70
C LYS A 181 -13.65 2.90 20.93
N ASN A 182 -14.10 1.90 20.19
CA ASN A 182 -13.86 0.49 20.51
C ASN A 182 -12.90 -0.22 19.55
N VAL A 183 -12.65 0.31 18.34
CA VAL A 183 -11.86 -0.41 17.31
C VAL A 183 -10.47 -0.79 17.80
N MET A 184 -9.78 0.10 18.49
CA MET A 184 -8.44 -0.20 19.02
C MET A 184 -8.44 -1.26 20.12
N SER A 185 -9.52 -1.38 20.87
CA SER A 185 -9.63 -2.37 21.96
C SER A 185 -9.95 -3.78 21.49
N VAL A 186 -10.51 -3.91 20.27
CA VAL A 186 -10.78 -5.22 19.64
C VAL A 186 -9.70 -5.62 18.63
N ALA A 187 -8.81 -4.69 18.30
CA ALA A 187 -7.70 -4.92 17.37
C ALA A 187 -6.38 -5.22 18.08
N ASN A 188 -6.32 -5.13 19.39
CA ASN A 188 -5.08 -5.27 20.15
C ASN A 188 -5.28 -6.05 21.45
N ALA A 189 -4.27 -6.82 21.81
CA ALA A 189 -4.21 -7.51 23.09
C ALA A 189 -4.43 -6.54 24.30
N PRO A 190 -4.97 -7.05 25.42
CA PRO A 190 -5.22 -8.46 25.69
C PRO A 190 -6.60 -8.92 25.24
N GLY A 191 -6.70 -10.13 24.72
CA GLY A 191 -7.98 -10.73 24.33
C GLY A 191 -7.85 -12.15 23.81
N THR A 192 -8.97 -12.76 23.46
CA THR A 192 -8.99 -14.02 22.73
C THR A 192 -8.76 -13.71 21.25
N LYS A 193 -7.74 -14.32 20.64
CA LYS A 193 -7.48 -14.14 19.19
C LYS A 193 -8.62 -14.68 18.36
N ILE A 194 -9.06 -13.85 17.42
CA ILE A 194 -10.10 -14.15 16.46
C ILE A 194 -9.47 -14.20 15.06
N TYR A 195 -9.56 -15.33 14.43
CA TYR A 195 -9.02 -15.54 13.09
C TYR A 195 -10.13 -15.45 12.01
N PRO A 196 -9.78 -15.29 10.74
CA PRO A 196 -10.74 -15.39 9.64
C PRO A 196 -11.61 -16.63 9.75
N GLY A 197 -12.92 -16.45 9.52
CA GLY A 197 -13.94 -17.49 9.74
C GLY A 197 -14.46 -17.62 11.17
N GLU A 198 -13.82 -16.95 12.16
CA GLU A 198 -14.24 -17.03 13.56
C GLU A 198 -15.01 -15.79 14.05
N LEU A 199 -15.53 -14.94 13.13
CA LEU A 199 -16.21 -13.69 13.51
C LEU A 199 -17.36 -13.92 14.49
N LYS A 200 -18.17 -14.96 14.29
CA LYS A 200 -19.26 -15.34 15.21
C LYS A 200 -18.75 -15.61 16.63
N LYS A 201 -17.62 -16.32 16.77
CA LYS A 201 -16.98 -16.56 18.06
C LYS A 201 -16.58 -15.25 18.75
N GLY A 202 -16.03 -14.30 18.00
CA GLY A 202 -15.67 -12.97 18.51
C GLY A 202 -16.89 -12.22 19.05
N LEU A 203 -17.98 -12.20 18.27
CA LEU A 203 -19.25 -11.57 18.67
C LEU A 203 -19.83 -12.19 19.93
N ASP A 204 -19.85 -13.53 20.03
CA ASP A 204 -20.36 -14.26 21.19
C ASP A 204 -19.53 -13.99 22.46
N LEU A 205 -18.21 -13.83 22.32
CA LEU A 205 -17.32 -13.47 23.42
C LEU A 205 -17.59 -12.06 23.92
N LEU A 206 -17.70 -11.10 23.01
CA LEU A 206 -18.00 -9.70 23.35
C LEU A 206 -19.38 -9.54 23.99
N ALA A 207 -20.39 -10.28 23.48
CA ALA A 207 -21.72 -10.30 24.10
C ALA A 207 -21.71 -10.80 25.55
N LYS A 208 -20.71 -11.60 25.94
CA LYS A 208 -20.47 -12.09 27.30
C LYS A 208 -19.51 -11.20 28.12
N GLY A 209 -19.19 -10.01 27.62
CA GLY A 209 -18.27 -9.07 28.26
C GLY A 209 -16.79 -9.50 28.26
N LYS A 210 -16.42 -10.49 27.40
CA LYS A 210 -15.03 -10.94 27.26
C LYS A 210 -14.30 -10.11 26.22
N LYS A 211 -12.98 -10.01 26.35
CA LYS A 211 -12.12 -9.29 25.39
C LYS A 211 -11.71 -10.20 24.23
N VAL A 212 -11.58 -9.62 23.06
CA VAL A 212 -11.04 -10.23 21.84
C VAL A 212 -9.82 -9.44 21.34
N ASP A 213 -9.01 -10.08 20.47
CA ASP A 213 -7.78 -9.56 19.87
C ASP A 213 -7.64 -10.11 18.42
#